data_4ad2dfb8eba335469462e430fa661eed
#
_entry.id   4ad2dfb8eba335469462e430fa661eed
#
_cell.length_a   1.000
_cell.length_b   1.000
_cell.length_c   1.000
_cell.angle_alpha   90.00
_cell.angle_beta   90.00
_cell.angle_gamma   90.00
#
_symmetry.space_group_name_H-M   'P 1'
#
loop_
_entity.id
_entity.type
_entity.pdbx_description
1 polymer ?
#
loop_
_entity_poly.entity_id
_entity_poly.type
_entity_poly.pdbx_seq_one_letter_code
_entity_poly.pdbx_strand_id
1 'polypeptide(L)'
;MATKVTIQDIANELQLSRNTVSKAINNTGVLADATREKILRKAAEMGYKQFAYLPLFQEDAAKAAEPFLLPSDKREIAMLTTQFLSSSHFSSMMLDRFQAEIDHLHSGMTIHRISPIELKEKKLPSSLNTERTAGIICFEVFDYDYAQMLCDLDVPLLFVDSPVMNMRPPLKADRLYMENRIEIQNAVTHMVQRGKKRISFAGDKNHCQSFFERYMAYRDAVEYFGLTEGLSTCAMPSGQQNYPASLYETIRRFKTMPDAFVCAIGRQ
;
A
#
# COMPACT_ATOMS: atom_id res chain seq x y z
N MET A 1 17.92 23.72 22.56
CA MET A 1 16.63 23.17 22.11
C MET A 1 16.44 23.57 20.67
N ALA A 2 16.42 22.61 19.72
CA ALA A 2 16.21 22.93 18.32
C ALA A 2 14.75 23.41 18.13
N THR A 3 14.56 24.61 17.64
CA THR A 3 13.25 25.21 17.38
C THR A 3 12.56 24.39 16.27
N LYS A 4 11.37 23.92 16.53
CA LYS A 4 10.57 23.15 15.57
C LYS A 4 10.12 24.06 14.42
N VAL A 5 10.59 23.79 13.20
CA VAL A 5 10.18 24.51 11.99
C VAL A 5 8.69 24.35 11.75
N THR A 6 8.00 25.45 11.43
CA THR A 6 6.56 25.50 11.18
C THR A 6 6.24 25.89 9.73
N ILE A 7 4.99 25.66 9.31
CA ILE A 7 4.49 26.12 7.99
C ILE A 7 4.65 27.65 7.85
N GLN A 8 4.55 28.39 8.95
CA GLN A 8 4.71 29.84 8.94
C GLN A 8 6.16 30.26 8.65
N ASP A 9 7.12 29.52 9.17
CA ASP A 9 8.55 29.79 8.91
C ASP A 9 8.90 29.58 7.44
N ILE A 10 8.38 28.53 6.83
CA ILE A 10 8.53 28.25 5.39
C ILE A 10 7.86 29.35 4.55
N ALA A 11 6.66 29.79 4.95
CA ALA A 11 5.93 30.86 4.28
C ALA A 11 6.71 32.19 4.32
N ASN A 12 7.28 32.54 5.46
CA ASN A 12 8.09 33.74 5.64
C ASN A 12 9.34 33.69 4.76
N GLU A 13 10.03 32.56 4.75
CA GLU A 13 11.26 32.38 3.97
C GLU A 13 11.04 32.49 2.45
N LEU A 14 9.91 31.94 1.96
CA LEU A 14 9.55 31.99 0.55
C LEU A 14 8.77 33.23 0.14
N GLN A 15 8.42 34.12 1.09
CA GLN A 15 7.55 35.28 0.89
C GLN A 15 6.16 34.88 0.29
N LEU A 16 5.64 33.74 0.74
CA LEU A 16 4.34 33.21 0.32
C LEU A 16 3.33 33.26 1.47
N SER A 17 2.04 33.15 1.14
CA SER A 17 1.03 33.04 2.19
C SER A 17 1.12 31.65 2.88
N ARG A 18 0.84 31.62 4.19
CA ARG A 18 0.74 30.37 4.96
C ARG A 18 -0.21 29.37 4.29
N ASN A 19 -1.30 29.87 3.70
CA ASN A 19 -2.30 29.05 3.03
C ASN A 19 -1.74 28.40 1.75
N THR A 20 -0.90 29.12 0.99
CA THR A 20 -0.21 28.59 -0.19
C THR A 20 0.76 27.47 0.19
N VAL A 21 1.54 27.67 1.25
CA VAL A 21 2.47 26.66 1.76
C VAL A 21 1.70 25.43 2.30
N SER A 22 0.62 25.65 3.05
CA SER A 22 -0.23 24.57 3.56
C SER A 22 -0.85 23.75 2.42
N LYS A 23 -1.34 24.38 1.36
CA LYS A 23 -1.87 23.68 0.18
C LYS A 23 -0.81 22.85 -0.53
N ALA A 24 0.42 23.35 -0.66
CA ALA A 24 1.52 22.61 -1.25
C ALA A 24 1.89 21.36 -0.43
N ILE A 25 2.02 21.54 0.88
CA ILE A 25 2.41 20.47 1.82
C ILE A 25 1.34 19.37 1.92
N ASN A 26 0.06 19.77 2.01
CA ASN A 26 -1.06 18.84 2.16
C ASN A 26 -1.62 18.33 0.82
N ASN A 27 -0.99 18.69 -0.29
CA ASN A 27 -1.43 18.35 -1.65
C ASN A 27 -2.89 18.70 -1.93
N THR A 28 -3.38 19.83 -1.41
CA THR A 28 -4.76 20.29 -1.54
C THR A 28 -4.87 21.54 -2.42
N GLY A 29 -5.90 21.59 -3.26
CA GLY A 29 -6.21 22.75 -4.11
C GLY A 29 -5.28 22.87 -5.33
N VAL A 30 -5.64 23.81 -6.23
CA VAL A 30 -4.87 24.07 -7.45
C VAL A 30 -3.67 24.95 -7.12
N LEU A 31 -2.48 24.48 -7.41
CA LEU A 31 -1.21 25.20 -7.29
C LEU A 31 -0.34 24.83 -8.51
N ALA A 32 0.37 25.80 -9.08
CA ALA A 32 1.30 25.53 -10.17
C ALA A 32 2.41 24.60 -9.69
N ASP A 33 2.77 23.59 -10.48
CA ASP A 33 3.73 22.53 -10.12
C ASP A 33 5.08 23.11 -9.71
N ALA A 34 5.60 24.10 -10.46
CA ALA A 34 6.84 24.79 -10.12
C ALA A 34 6.80 25.49 -8.74
N THR A 35 5.64 26.06 -8.37
CA THR A 35 5.46 26.69 -7.06
C THR A 35 5.38 25.63 -5.95
N ARG A 36 4.71 24.53 -6.22
CA ARG A 36 4.61 23.39 -5.29
C ARG A 36 6.01 22.83 -5.03
N GLU A 37 6.77 22.54 -6.07
CA GLU A 37 8.14 22.01 -5.97
C GLU A 37 9.06 22.93 -5.17
N LYS A 38 9.02 24.25 -5.44
CA LYS A 38 9.79 25.25 -4.70
C LYS A 38 9.49 25.22 -3.19
N ILE A 39 8.20 25.09 -2.83
CA ILE A 39 7.78 25.02 -1.42
C ILE A 39 8.26 23.73 -0.77
N LEU A 40 8.12 22.60 -1.45
CA LEU A 40 8.49 21.30 -0.94
C LEU A 40 10.01 21.20 -0.71
N ARG A 41 10.80 21.70 -1.66
CA ARG A 41 12.27 21.79 -1.53
C ARG A 41 12.67 22.62 -0.32
N LYS A 42 12.08 23.78 -0.14
CA LYS A 42 12.40 24.66 1.01
C LYS A 42 11.99 24.05 2.35
N ALA A 43 10.86 23.36 2.40
CA ALA A 43 10.42 22.63 3.59
C ALA A 43 11.40 21.52 4.01
N ALA A 44 11.96 20.80 3.03
CA ALA A 44 12.99 19.79 3.25
C ALA A 44 14.31 20.41 3.74
N GLU A 45 14.79 21.49 3.09
CA GLU A 45 15.99 22.22 3.49
C GLU A 45 15.91 22.74 4.94
N MET A 46 14.74 23.23 5.34
CA MET A 46 14.50 23.74 6.69
C MET A 46 14.27 22.65 7.75
N GLY A 47 14.20 21.39 7.35
CA GLY A 47 13.96 20.26 8.26
C GLY A 47 12.55 20.21 8.85
N TYR A 48 11.54 20.58 8.09
CA TYR A 48 10.14 20.48 8.49
C TYR A 48 9.74 19.03 8.72
N LYS A 49 9.49 18.62 9.96
CA LYS A 49 9.38 17.20 10.38
C LYS A 49 8.25 16.38 9.73
N GLN A 50 7.20 17.01 9.23
CA GLN A 50 6.17 16.29 8.47
C GLN A 50 6.66 15.83 7.08
N PHE A 51 7.82 16.31 6.65
CA PHE A 51 8.45 15.95 5.38
C PHE A 51 9.49 14.83 5.49
N ALA A 52 9.79 14.33 6.69
CA ALA A 52 10.74 13.24 6.89
C ALA A 52 10.34 11.91 6.22
N TYR A 53 9.15 11.85 5.66
CA TYR A 53 8.63 10.68 4.92
C TYR A 53 8.56 10.84 3.40
N LEU A 54 9.09 11.96 2.84
CA LEU A 54 9.22 12.13 1.40
C LEU A 54 10.70 12.16 1.01
N PRO A 55 11.33 11.03 0.65
CA PRO A 55 12.71 10.98 0.20
C PRO A 55 12.93 11.59 -1.19
N LEU A 56 11.99 12.34 -1.75
CA LEU A 56 11.92 12.72 -3.16
C LEU A 56 12.70 13.98 -3.57
N PHE A 57 13.41 14.68 -2.64
CA PHE A 57 14.08 15.92 -2.98
C PHE A 57 15.44 16.12 -2.29
N GLN A 58 16.21 15.04 -2.11
CA GLN A 58 17.63 15.20 -1.79
C GLN A 58 18.44 15.11 -3.10
N GLU A 59 18.79 16.26 -3.67
CA GLU A 59 19.78 16.33 -4.76
C GLU A 59 21.14 15.70 -4.36
N ASP A 60 21.38 15.55 -3.07
CA ASP A 60 22.57 14.85 -2.55
C ASP A 60 22.43 13.32 -2.55
N ALA A 61 21.21 12.78 -2.57
CA ALA A 61 20.99 11.35 -2.78
C ALA A 61 21.22 10.96 -4.24
N ALA A 62 20.99 11.86 -5.18
CA ALA A 62 21.30 11.66 -6.60
C ALA A 62 22.81 11.65 -6.90
N LYS A 63 23.65 12.19 -6.00
CA LYS A 63 25.12 12.13 -6.13
C LYS A 63 25.75 10.91 -5.46
N ALA A 64 25.02 10.22 -4.58
CA ALA A 64 25.51 9.03 -3.87
C ALA A 64 25.01 7.70 -4.44
N ALA A 65 23.96 7.70 -5.24
CA ALA A 65 23.58 6.56 -6.03
C ALA A 65 24.21 6.69 -7.41
N GLU A 66 25.22 5.88 -7.70
CA GLU A 66 25.54 5.59 -9.10
C GLU A 66 24.20 5.22 -9.77
N PRO A 67 23.91 5.77 -10.98
CA PRO A 67 22.69 5.41 -11.66
C PRO A 67 22.68 3.87 -11.73
N PHE A 68 21.64 3.26 -11.14
CA PHE A 68 21.44 1.82 -11.24
C PHE A 68 21.20 1.52 -12.71
N LEU A 69 22.28 1.24 -13.41
CA LEU A 69 22.23 0.83 -14.81
C LEU A 69 21.76 -0.62 -14.80
N LEU A 70 20.57 -0.84 -15.29
CA LEU A 70 20.12 -2.20 -15.59
C LEU A 70 21.15 -2.85 -16.52
N PRO A 71 21.46 -4.14 -16.37
CA PRO A 71 22.33 -4.86 -17.28
C PRO A 71 21.89 -4.60 -18.73
N SER A 72 22.81 -4.36 -19.63
CA SER A 72 22.54 -3.91 -21.01
C SER A 72 21.68 -4.88 -21.84
N ASP A 73 21.57 -6.12 -21.39
CA ASP A 73 20.80 -7.22 -21.96
C ASP A 73 19.39 -7.36 -21.36
N LYS A 74 19.16 -6.81 -20.13
CA LYS A 74 17.88 -6.88 -19.41
C LYS A 74 17.26 -5.48 -19.35
N ARG A 75 16.22 -5.25 -20.15
CA ARG A 75 15.60 -3.92 -20.33
C ARG A 75 14.12 -3.87 -19.96
N GLU A 76 13.58 -4.91 -19.37
CA GLU A 76 12.16 -4.99 -19.08
C GLU A 76 11.93 -5.16 -17.59
N ILE A 77 11.03 -4.34 -17.04
CA ILE A 77 10.43 -4.55 -15.71
C ILE A 77 9.11 -5.26 -15.95
N ALA A 78 8.98 -6.47 -15.43
CA ALA A 78 7.77 -7.26 -15.56
C ALA A 78 6.83 -6.99 -14.37
N MET A 79 5.58 -6.64 -14.65
CA MET A 79 4.52 -6.59 -13.65
C MET A 79 3.70 -7.88 -13.71
N LEU A 80 3.63 -8.60 -12.59
CA LEU A 80 2.78 -9.77 -12.44
C LEU A 80 1.53 -9.45 -11.64
N THR A 81 0.37 -9.91 -12.09
CA THR A 81 -0.90 -9.75 -11.37
C THR A 81 -1.83 -10.94 -11.61
N THR A 82 -2.65 -11.28 -10.61
CA THR A 82 -3.69 -12.30 -10.74
C THR A 82 -5.03 -11.72 -11.21
N GLN A 83 -5.19 -10.39 -11.14
CA GLN A 83 -6.44 -9.69 -11.44
C GLN A 83 -6.38 -8.96 -12.78
N PHE A 84 -7.55 -8.60 -13.30
CA PHE A 84 -7.61 -7.62 -14.38
C PHE A 84 -7.32 -6.23 -13.81
N LEU A 85 -6.58 -5.41 -14.53
CA LEU A 85 -6.25 -4.04 -14.10
C LEU A 85 -7.51 -3.19 -13.86
N SER A 86 -8.60 -3.45 -14.58
CA SER A 86 -9.89 -2.79 -14.39
C SER A 86 -10.60 -3.14 -13.10
N SER A 87 -10.24 -4.24 -12.47
CA SER A 87 -10.78 -4.70 -11.17
C SER A 87 -9.77 -4.60 -10.04
N SER A 88 -8.55 -4.19 -10.35
CA SER A 88 -7.50 -3.95 -9.36
C SER A 88 -7.81 -2.71 -8.52
N HIS A 89 -7.42 -2.74 -7.25
CA HIS A 89 -7.47 -1.58 -6.35
C HIS A 89 -6.41 -0.53 -6.69
N PHE A 90 -5.46 -0.88 -7.55
CA PHE A 90 -4.44 0.04 -8.02
C PHE A 90 -5.01 0.92 -9.13
N SER A 91 -5.04 2.23 -8.88
CA SER A 91 -5.56 3.19 -9.84
C SER A 91 -4.69 3.27 -11.08
N SER A 92 -5.30 3.57 -12.21
CA SER A 92 -4.60 3.90 -13.47
C SER A 92 -3.51 4.96 -13.25
N MET A 93 -3.76 5.92 -12.37
CA MET A 93 -2.81 6.97 -12.00
C MET A 93 -1.50 6.42 -11.40
N MET A 94 -1.56 5.36 -10.60
CA MET A 94 -0.35 4.72 -10.07
C MET A 94 0.44 4.02 -11.18
N LEU A 95 -0.26 3.35 -12.09
CA LEU A 95 0.37 2.71 -13.26
C LEU A 95 1.01 3.73 -14.19
N ASP A 96 0.32 4.85 -14.46
CA ASP A 96 0.85 5.95 -15.27
C ASP A 96 2.11 6.54 -14.64
N ARG A 97 2.09 6.75 -13.33
CA ARG A 97 3.27 7.26 -12.60
C ARG A 97 4.42 6.26 -12.65
N PHE A 98 4.11 4.99 -12.49
CA PHE A 98 5.08 3.91 -12.54
C PHE A 98 5.73 3.81 -13.92
N GLN A 99 4.93 3.88 -15.00
CA GLN A 99 5.42 3.88 -16.36
C GLN A 99 6.36 5.06 -16.60
N ALA A 100 6.00 6.26 -16.15
CA ALA A 100 6.83 7.44 -16.31
C ALA A 100 8.21 7.30 -15.64
N GLU A 101 8.25 6.72 -14.43
CA GLU A 101 9.53 6.49 -13.72
C GLU A 101 10.39 5.42 -14.42
N ILE A 102 9.77 4.36 -14.94
CA ILE A 102 10.48 3.31 -15.70
C ILE A 102 11.03 3.85 -17.03
N ASP A 103 10.29 4.73 -17.70
CA ASP A 103 10.75 5.37 -18.95
C ASP A 103 12.00 6.22 -18.72
N HIS A 104 12.12 6.88 -17.56
CA HIS A 104 13.35 7.59 -17.17
C HIS A 104 14.56 6.66 -17.00
N LEU A 105 14.33 5.40 -16.68
CA LEU A 105 15.38 4.36 -16.60
C LEU A 105 15.72 3.75 -17.96
N HIS A 106 15.12 4.24 -19.04
CA HIS A 106 15.26 3.67 -20.40
C HIS A 106 14.91 2.19 -20.48
N SER A 107 13.93 1.76 -19.69
CA SER A 107 13.47 0.37 -19.59
C SER A 107 12.03 0.25 -20.10
N GLY A 108 11.68 -0.93 -20.60
CA GLY A 108 10.30 -1.26 -20.93
C GLY A 108 9.56 -1.78 -19.70
N MET A 109 8.24 -1.56 -19.67
CA MET A 109 7.35 -2.23 -18.73
C MET A 109 6.46 -3.22 -19.46
N THR A 110 6.40 -4.45 -18.96
CA THR A 110 5.51 -5.50 -19.47
C THR A 110 4.55 -5.93 -18.38
N ILE A 111 3.30 -6.22 -18.75
CA ILE A 111 2.28 -6.66 -17.79
C ILE A 111 1.87 -8.09 -18.14
N HIS A 112 2.00 -8.97 -17.17
CA HIS A 112 1.70 -10.39 -17.29
C HIS A 112 0.62 -10.78 -16.30
N ARG A 113 -0.46 -11.35 -16.80
CA ARG A 113 -1.51 -11.88 -15.94
C ARG A 113 -1.24 -13.35 -15.66
N ILE A 114 -1.21 -13.69 -14.38
CA ILE A 114 -1.17 -15.07 -13.92
C ILE A 114 -2.58 -15.65 -14.03
N SER A 115 -2.75 -16.66 -14.85
CA SER A 115 -4.04 -17.34 -14.97
C SER A 115 -4.30 -18.25 -13.76
N PRO A 116 -5.55 -18.62 -13.46
CA PRO A 116 -5.86 -19.55 -12.37
C PRO A 116 -5.18 -20.91 -12.52
N ILE A 117 -4.91 -21.34 -13.75
CA ILE A 117 -4.19 -22.61 -14.03
C ILE A 117 -2.72 -22.46 -13.67
N GLU A 118 -2.06 -21.40 -14.13
CA GLU A 118 -0.66 -21.12 -13.82
C GLU A 118 -0.43 -20.95 -12.31
N LEU A 119 -1.36 -20.23 -11.64
CA LEU A 119 -1.33 -20.07 -10.18
C LEU A 119 -1.39 -21.44 -9.47
N LYS A 120 -2.34 -22.31 -9.85
CA LYS A 120 -2.53 -23.63 -9.26
C LYS A 120 -1.35 -24.57 -9.54
N GLU A 121 -0.83 -24.55 -10.77
CA GLU A 121 0.27 -25.42 -11.20
C GLU A 121 1.65 -24.86 -10.83
N LYS A 122 1.71 -23.67 -10.23
CA LYS A 122 2.95 -22.94 -9.89
C LYS A 122 3.85 -22.78 -11.12
N LYS A 123 3.26 -22.31 -12.21
CA LYS A 123 3.95 -22.02 -13.46
C LYS A 123 3.99 -20.52 -13.73
N LEU A 124 5.06 -20.07 -14.34
CA LEU A 124 5.16 -18.70 -14.81
C LEU A 124 4.20 -18.46 -15.97
N PRO A 125 3.68 -17.19 -16.13
CA PRO A 125 2.96 -16.82 -17.33
C PRO A 125 3.80 -17.11 -18.58
N SER A 126 3.20 -17.73 -19.58
CA SER A 126 3.91 -18.09 -20.83
C SER A 126 4.44 -16.87 -21.59
N SER A 127 3.90 -15.67 -21.32
CA SER A 127 4.35 -14.40 -21.88
C SER A 127 5.57 -13.81 -21.19
N LEU A 128 5.95 -14.30 -19.99
CA LEU A 128 7.10 -13.79 -19.24
C LEU A 128 8.41 -14.39 -19.75
N ASN A 129 9.34 -13.52 -20.10
CA ASN A 129 10.71 -13.92 -20.47
C ASN A 129 11.70 -13.47 -19.39
N THR A 130 12.11 -14.37 -18.51
CA THR A 130 13.00 -14.09 -17.39
C THR A 130 14.42 -13.68 -17.83
N GLU A 131 14.87 -14.08 -19.04
CA GLU A 131 16.18 -13.70 -19.55
C GLU A 131 16.25 -12.19 -19.88
N ARG A 132 15.12 -11.61 -20.30
CA ARG A 132 15.01 -10.17 -20.62
C ARG A 132 14.52 -9.33 -19.46
N THR A 133 14.06 -9.95 -18.39
CA THR A 133 13.48 -9.27 -17.22
C THR A 133 14.57 -8.85 -16.25
N ALA A 134 14.66 -7.55 -15.98
CA ALA A 134 15.60 -6.97 -15.02
C ALA A 134 15.06 -7.01 -13.58
N GLY A 135 13.73 -7.01 -13.41
CA GLY A 135 13.06 -7.10 -12.13
C GLY A 135 11.59 -7.40 -12.30
N ILE A 136 10.98 -7.97 -11.28
CA ILE A 136 9.56 -8.33 -11.28
C ILE A 136 8.87 -7.58 -10.14
N ILE A 137 7.72 -6.96 -10.45
CA ILE A 137 6.84 -6.34 -9.47
C ILE A 137 5.54 -7.11 -9.42
N CYS A 138 5.19 -7.60 -8.24
CA CYS A 138 4.01 -8.41 -8.01
C CYS A 138 2.89 -7.57 -7.39
N PHE A 139 1.77 -7.46 -8.09
CA PHE A 139 0.54 -6.83 -7.62
C PHE A 139 -0.56 -7.87 -7.42
N GLU A 140 -1.19 -7.88 -6.25
CA GLU A 140 -2.28 -8.81 -5.94
C GLU A 140 -1.91 -10.29 -6.17
N VAL A 141 -0.65 -10.63 -5.92
CA VAL A 141 -0.15 -12.01 -5.93
C VAL A 141 -0.12 -12.51 -4.49
N PHE A 142 -1.25 -13.03 -4.01
CA PHE A 142 -1.47 -13.35 -2.60
C PHE A 142 -1.45 -14.86 -2.28
N ASP A 143 -1.17 -15.69 -3.25
CA ASP A 143 -0.88 -17.10 -2.99
C ASP A 143 0.57 -17.25 -2.51
N TYR A 144 0.73 -17.73 -1.27
CA TYR A 144 2.05 -17.82 -0.65
C TYR A 144 2.98 -18.80 -1.36
N ASP A 145 2.47 -19.94 -1.78
CA ASP A 145 3.28 -20.97 -2.42
C ASP A 145 3.74 -20.53 -3.81
N TYR A 146 2.89 -19.78 -4.51
CA TYR A 146 3.26 -19.16 -5.78
C TYR A 146 4.29 -18.05 -5.58
N ALA A 147 4.10 -17.22 -4.57
CA ALA A 147 5.08 -16.18 -4.22
C ALA A 147 6.44 -16.78 -3.83
N GLN A 148 6.43 -17.91 -3.12
CA GLN A 148 7.67 -18.63 -2.78
C GLN A 148 8.36 -19.16 -4.05
N MET A 149 7.62 -19.73 -5.01
CA MET A 149 8.17 -20.16 -6.30
C MET A 149 8.78 -19.00 -7.08
N LEU A 150 8.16 -17.80 -7.04
CA LEU A 150 8.75 -16.60 -7.66
C LEU A 150 10.07 -16.20 -6.98
N CYS A 151 10.19 -16.38 -5.67
CA CYS A 151 11.44 -16.09 -4.94
C CYS A 151 12.61 -17.00 -5.28
N ASP A 152 12.35 -18.14 -5.94
CA ASP A 152 13.39 -19.07 -6.42
C ASP A 152 13.92 -18.67 -7.81
N LEU A 153 13.35 -17.61 -8.43
CA LEU A 153 13.86 -17.04 -9.66
C LEU A 153 15.10 -16.18 -9.37
N ASP A 154 16.09 -16.26 -10.25
CA ASP A 154 17.27 -15.39 -10.18
C ASP A 154 16.96 -13.99 -10.79
N VAL A 155 15.90 -13.34 -10.29
CA VAL A 155 15.45 -12.02 -10.72
C VAL A 155 15.00 -11.25 -9.48
N PRO A 156 15.41 -9.98 -9.32
CA PRO A 156 14.93 -9.12 -8.22
C PRO A 156 13.41 -9.04 -8.18
N LEU A 157 12.83 -9.19 -6.99
CA LEU A 157 11.39 -9.22 -6.77
C LEU A 157 10.94 -8.16 -5.78
N LEU A 158 9.87 -7.44 -6.14
CA LEU A 158 9.16 -6.53 -5.25
C LEU A 158 7.68 -6.92 -5.18
N PHE A 159 7.19 -7.23 -3.99
CA PHE A 159 5.75 -7.38 -3.75
C PHE A 159 5.15 -6.06 -3.28
N VAL A 160 4.15 -5.56 -4.00
CA VAL A 160 3.28 -4.46 -3.54
C VAL A 160 2.10 -5.09 -2.81
N ASP A 161 2.17 -5.05 -1.49
CA ASP A 161 1.51 -5.97 -0.57
C ASP A 161 1.99 -7.42 -0.79
N SER A 162 1.61 -8.35 0.05
CA SER A 162 2.09 -9.73 -0.04
C SER A 162 1.03 -10.73 0.43
N PRO A 163 1.25 -12.04 0.19
CA PRO A 163 0.51 -13.07 0.92
C PRO A 163 0.61 -12.86 2.42
N VAL A 164 -0.36 -13.39 3.16
CA VAL A 164 -0.32 -13.37 4.62
C VAL A 164 0.89 -14.17 5.12
N MET A 165 1.79 -13.49 5.86
CA MET A 165 3.06 -14.06 6.33
C MET A 165 2.98 -14.70 7.72
N ASN A 166 1.79 -14.68 8.35
CA ASN A 166 1.61 -15.17 9.71
C ASN A 166 2.03 -16.64 9.85
N MET A 167 3.00 -16.90 10.75
CA MET A 167 3.57 -18.23 11.01
C MET A 167 4.20 -18.92 9.79
N ARG A 168 4.56 -18.17 8.75
CA ARG A 168 5.23 -18.67 7.55
C ARG A 168 6.67 -18.14 7.46
N PRO A 169 7.59 -18.87 6.81
CA PRO A 169 8.92 -18.35 6.51
C PRO A 169 8.85 -17.02 5.72
N PRO A 170 9.79 -16.09 5.91
CA PRO A 170 9.82 -14.87 5.14
C PRO A 170 10.13 -15.16 3.66
N LEU A 171 9.46 -14.46 2.76
CA LEU A 171 9.79 -14.46 1.33
C LEU A 171 11.14 -13.78 1.10
N LYS A 172 11.97 -14.34 0.22
CA LYS A 172 13.24 -13.74 -0.21
C LYS A 172 12.99 -12.69 -1.29
N ALA A 173 12.30 -11.62 -0.93
CA ALA A 173 11.94 -10.54 -1.84
C ALA A 173 11.72 -9.26 -1.06
N ASP A 174 11.85 -8.12 -1.75
CA ASP A 174 11.44 -6.83 -1.21
C ASP A 174 9.92 -6.72 -1.15
N ARG A 175 9.42 -5.94 -0.19
CA ARG A 175 7.99 -5.78 0.03
C ARG A 175 7.67 -4.33 0.34
N LEU A 176 6.70 -3.81 -0.37
CA LEU A 176 6.18 -2.46 -0.16
C LEU A 176 4.81 -2.56 0.53
N TYR A 177 4.71 -2.04 1.73
CA TYR A 177 3.47 -1.99 2.50
C TYR A 177 3.04 -0.55 2.77
N MET A 178 1.72 -0.37 2.90
CA MET A 178 1.18 0.83 3.54
C MET A 178 1.22 0.66 5.06
N GLU A 179 1.18 1.76 5.79
CA GLU A 179 0.89 1.71 7.22
C GLU A 179 -0.58 1.27 7.42
N ASN A 180 -0.78 0.16 8.13
CA ASN A 180 -2.09 -0.48 8.27
C ASN A 180 -2.62 -0.48 9.71
N ARG A 181 -1.86 -0.03 10.71
CA ARG A 181 -2.19 -0.19 12.13
C ARG A 181 -2.75 1.08 12.76
N ILE A 182 -2.06 2.19 12.59
CA ILE A 182 -2.36 3.46 13.29
C ILE A 182 -3.76 3.96 12.91
N GLU A 183 -4.11 3.94 11.64
CA GLU A 183 -5.41 4.43 11.19
C GLU A 183 -6.57 3.54 11.66
N ILE A 184 -6.36 2.24 11.76
CA ILE A 184 -7.36 1.32 12.31
C ILE A 184 -7.55 1.57 13.82
N GLN A 185 -6.46 1.75 14.56
CA GLN A 185 -6.51 2.06 15.99
C GLN A 185 -7.19 3.41 16.24
N ASN A 186 -6.89 4.42 15.42
CA ASN A 186 -7.55 5.73 15.45
C ASN A 186 -9.05 5.62 15.16
N ALA A 187 -9.43 4.83 14.17
CA ALA A 187 -10.83 4.61 13.83
C ALA A 187 -11.61 3.96 14.98
N VAL A 188 -11.07 2.92 15.60
CA VAL A 188 -11.68 2.26 16.77
C VAL A 188 -11.77 3.25 17.94
N THR A 189 -10.69 3.97 18.24
CA THR A 189 -10.68 4.99 19.30
C THR A 189 -11.78 6.03 19.11
N HIS A 190 -11.94 6.51 17.87
CA HIS A 190 -12.97 7.49 17.54
C HIS A 190 -14.40 6.92 17.69
N MET A 191 -14.61 5.67 17.32
CA MET A 191 -15.89 4.99 17.54
C MET A 191 -16.21 4.84 19.03
N VAL A 192 -15.24 4.48 19.84
CA VAL A 192 -15.38 4.38 21.32
C VAL A 192 -15.72 5.72 21.94
N GLN A 193 -15.03 6.79 21.54
CA GLN A 193 -15.32 8.16 22.00
C GLN A 193 -16.75 8.60 21.65
N ARG A 194 -17.35 8.04 20.60
CA ARG A 194 -18.76 8.24 20.22
C ARG A 194 -19.73 7.28 20.89
N GLY A 195 -19.27 6.54 21.90
CA GLY A 195 -20.10 5.65 22.70
C GLY A 195 -20.42 4.31 22.04
N LYS A 196 -19.73 3.93 20.95
CA LYS A 196 -19.90 2.61 20.32
C LYS A 196 -19.24 1.54 21.20
N LYS A 197 -19.98 0.48 21.52
CA LYS A 197 -19.54 -0.59 22.42
C LYS A 197 -19.32 -1.91 21.69
N ARG A 198 -20.09 -2.20 20.64
CA ARG A 198 -19.95 -3.40 19.82
C ARG A 198 -19.41 -3.02 18.45
N ILE A 199 -18.10 -2.95 18.36
CA ILE A 199 -17.40 -2.65 17.12
C ILE A 199 -16.94 -3.98 16.54
N SER A 200 -17.24 -4.27 15.28
CA SER A 200 -16.90 -5.51 14.61
C SER A 200 -16.02 -5.26 13.40
N PHE A 201 -15.30 -6.28 12.98
CA PHE A 201 -14.49 -6.24 11.76
C PHE A 201 -15.25 -6.91 10.61
N ALA A 202 -15.16 -6.31 9.41
CA ALA A 202 -15.71 -6.86 8.19
C ALA A 202 -14.61 -6.96 7.12
N GLY A 203 -14.24 -8.20 6.77
CA GLY A 203 -13.22 -8.46 5.76
C GLY A 203 -12.56 -9.82 5.90
N ASP A 204 -11.92 -10.28 4.84
CA ASP A 204 -11.13 -11.52 4.86
C ASP A 204 -9.70 -11.22 5.33
N LYS A 205 -9.43 -11.51 6.61
CA LYS A 205 -8.09 -11.33 7.19
C LYS A 205 -7.00 -12.19 6.53
N ASN A 206 -7.37 -13.19 5.75
CA ASN A 206 -6.43 -14.09 5.08
C ASN A 206 -6.22 -13.70 3.61
N HIS A 207 -6.83 -12.61 3.15
CA HIS A 207 -6.72 -12.17 1.77
C HIS A 207 -5.28 -11.74 1.41
N CYS A 208 -4.71 -10.81 2.16
CA CYS A 208 -3.35 -10.31 1.99
C CYS A 208 -2.79 -9.81 3.33
N GLN A 209 -1.50 -9.49 3.35
CA GLN A 209 -0.81 -9.06 4.58
C GLN A 209 -1.41 -7.77 5.15
N SER A 210 -1.75 -6.80 4.32
CA SER A 210 -2.38 -5.55 4.78
C SER A 210 -3.72 -5.81 5.48
N PHE A 211 -4.54 -6.74 4.98
CA PHE A 211 -5.81 -7.08 5.63
C PHE A 211 -5.59 -7.79 6.96
N PHE A 212 -4.58 -8.65 7.02
CA PHE A 212 -4.20 -9.31 8.27
C PHE A 212 -3.74 -8.30 9.32
N GLU A 213 -2.90 -7.34 8.94
CA GLU A 213 -2.41 -6.28 9.83
C GLU A 213 -3.54 -5.37 10.34
N ARG A 214 -4.47 -5.00 9.45
CA ARG A 214 -5.68 -4.24 9.84
C ARG A 214 -6.54 -4.98 10.84
N TYR A 215 -6.73 -6.29 10.61
CA TYR A 215 -7.47 -7.14 11.55
C TYR A 215 -6.75 -7.24 12.91
N MET A 216 -5.43 -7.40 12.92
CA MET A 216 -4.67 -7.46 14.17
C MET A 216 -4.71 -6.13 14.92
N ALA A 217 -4.57 -5.01 14.23
CA ALA A 217 -4.69 -3.67 14.82
C ALA A 217 -6.09 -3.41 15.39
N TYR A 218 -7.14 -3.87 14.69
CA TYR A 218 -8.50 -3.84 15.20
C TYR A 218 -8.63 -4.67 16.49
N ARG A 219 -8.11 -5.91 16.52
CA ARG A 219 -8.15 -6.75 17.71
C ARG A 219 -7.45 -6.12 18.90
N ASP A 220 -6.23 -5.62 18.70
CA ASP A 220 -5.46 -4.94 19.73
C ASP A 220 -6.25 -3.75 20.31
N ALA A 221 -6.87 -2.93 19.46
CA ALA A 221 -7.65 -1.78 19.88
C ALA A 221 -8.93 -2.19 20.65
N VAL A 222 -9.66 -3.18 20.17
CA VAL A 222 -10.88 -3.69 20.83
C VAL A 222 -10.55 -4.29 22.20
N GLU A 223 -9.44 -5.02 22.30
CA GLU A 223 -8.95 -5.57 23.56
C GLU A 223 -8.54 -4.46 24.54
N TYR A 224 -7.79 -3.46 24.06
CA TYR A 224 -7.36 -2.31 24.86
C TYR A 224 -8.55 -1.56 25.50
N PHE A 225 -9.66 -1.42 24.79
CA PHE A 225 -10.87 -0.79 25.29
C PHE A 225 -11.84 -1.74 26.01
N GLY A 226 -11.49 -3.01 26.17
CA GLY A 226 -12.35 -4.02 26.83
C GLY A 226 -13.62 -4.38 26.02
N LEU A 227 -13.62 -4.23 24.69
CA LEU A 227 -14.78 -4.42 23.82
C LEU A 227 -14.83 -5.82 23.17
N THR A 228 -14.54 -6.85 23.95
CA THR A 228 -14.39 -8.24 23.43
C THR A 228 -15.66 -8.82 22.78
N GLU A 229 -16.84 -8.30 23.11
CA GLU A 229 -18.11 -8.73 22.48
C GLU A 229 -18.12 -8.51 20.95
N GLY A 230 -17.42 -7.48 20.46
CA GLY A 230 -17.31 -7.21 19.03
C GLY A 230 -16.59 -8.32 18.24
N LEU A 231 -15.68 -9.05 18.87
CA LEU A 231 -14.93 -10.14 18.24
C LEU A 231 -15.81 -11.32 17.82
N SER A 232 -16.89 -11.58 18.55
CA SER A 232 -17.82 -12.68 18.26
C SER A 232 -18.71 -12.43 17.05
N THR A 233 -18.78 -11.20 16.59
CA THR A 233 -19.64 -10.75 15.49
C THR A 233 -18.84 -10.29 14.26
N CYS A 234 -17.53 -10.63 14.19
CA CYS A 234 -16.73 -10.30 13.02
C CYS A 234 -17.22 -11.03 11.76
N ALA A 235 -17.44 -10.26 10.71
CA ALA A 235 -17.80 -10.77 9.41
C ALA A 235 -16.54 -11.09 8.60
N MET A 236 -16.10 -12.34 8.67
CA MET A 236 -14.90 -12.84 7.97
C MET A 236 -15.31 -13.91 6.98
N PRO A 237 -15.76 -13.54 5.77
CA PRO A 237 -16.07 -14.51 4.75
C PRO A 237 -14.81 -15.27 4.33
N SER A 238 -14.96 -16.56 4.10
CA SER A 238 -13.90 -17.41 3.53
C SER A 238 -14.18 -17.68 2.06
N GLY A 239 -13.16 -17.52 1.23
CA GLY A 239 -13.25 -17.78 -0.20
C GLY A 239 -13.52 -16.52 -1.03
N GLN A 240 -12.80 -16.40 -2.13
CA GLN A 240 -12.75 -15.16 -2.93
C GLN A 240 -13.84 -15.06 -4.02
N GLN A 241 -14.48 -16.15 -4.35
CA GLN A 241 -15.56 -16.13 -5.34
C GLN A 241 -16.80 -15.51 -4.72
N ASN A 242 -17.21 -14.36 -5.25
CA ASN A 242 -18.40 -13.61 -4.82
C ASN A 242 -18.32 -13.05 -3.39
N TYR A 243 -17.20 -12.41 -3.06
CA TYR A 243 -16.95 -11.80 -1.76
C TYR A 243 -18.10 -10.93 -1.21
N PRO A 244 -18.76 -10.04 -1.99
CA PRO A 244 -19.87 -9.23 -1.48
C PRO A 244 -21.05 -10.07 -0.99
N ALA A 245 -21.42 -11.12 -1.70
CA ALA A 245 -22.51 -12.01 -1.31
C ALA A 245 -22.17 -12.81 -0.06
N SER A 246 -20.93 -13.34 0.03
CA SER A 246 -20.44 -14.07 1.20
C SER A 246 -20.40 -13.18 2.45
N LEU A 247 -19.96 -11.92 2.32
CA LEU A 247 -19.97 -10.93 3.39
C LEU A 247 -21.40 -10.63 3.86
N TYR A 248 -22.32 -10.39 2.92
CA TYR A 248 -23.72 -10.13 3.21
C TYR A 248 -24.38 -11.29 3.96
N GLU A 249 -24.19 -12.52 3.50
CA GLU A 249 -24.73 -13.72 4.18
C GLU A 249 -24.12 -13.89 5.59
N THR A 250 -22.86 -13.56 5.78
CA THR A 250 -22.23 -13.60 7.09
C THR A 250 -22.84 -12.58 8.05
N ILE A 251 -23.08 -11.35 7.57
CA ILE A 251 -23.69 -10.28 8.38
C ILE A 251 -25.15 -10.64 8.74
N ARG A 252 -25.92 -11.23 7.83
CA ARG A 252 -27.31 -11.64 8.08
C ARG A 252 -27.46 -12.68 9.20
N ARG A 253 -26.40 -13.42 9.50
CA ARG A 253 -26.43 -14.44 10.56
C ARG A 253 -26.22 -13.88 11.97
N PHE A 254 -25.92 -12.60 12.10
CA PHE A 254 -25.72 -11.99 13.39
C PHE A 254 -27.03 -11.95 14.19
N LYS A 255 -27.00 -12.50 15.41
CA LYS A 255 -28.15 -12.42 16.33
C LYS A 255 -28.38 -10.99 16.81
N THR A 256 -27.28 -10.25 16.99
CA THR A 256 -27.30 -8.84 17.39
C THR A 256 -26.34 -8.08 16.49
N MET A 257 -26.84 -7.02 15.87
CA MET A 257 -26.02 -6.19 14.98
C MET A 257 -25.00 -5.38 15.79
N PRO A 258 -23.77 -5.27 15.30
CA PRO A 258 -22.78 -4.35 15.88
C PRO A 258 -23.21 -2.89 15.76
N ASP A 259 -22.66 -2.06 16.64
CA ASP A 259 -22.90 -0.61 16.62
C ASP A 259 -22.09 0.09 15.50
N ALA A 260 -20.99 -0.57 15.08
CA ALA A 260 -20.13 -0.10 14.00
C ALA A 260 -19.28 -1.26 13.42
N PHE A 261 -18.79 -1.05 12.19
CA PHE A 261 -17.85 -1.95 11.53
C PHE A 261 -16.57 -1.22 11.16
N VAL A 262 -15.44 -1.90 11.37
CA VAL A 262 -14.16 -1.59 10.71
C VAL A 262 -14.05 -2.50 9.51
N CYS A 263 -13.99 -1.93 8.31
CA CYS A 263 -13.90 -2.69 7.06
C CYS A 263 -12.44 -2.81 6.61
N ALA A 264 -12.05 -4.00 6.14
CA ALA A 264 -10.71 -4.22 5.59
C ALA A 264 -10.46 -3.37 4.33
N ILE A 265 -11.52 -3.14 3.53
CA ILE A 265 -11.53 -2.23 2.38
C ILE A 265 -12.66 -1.22 2.59
N GLY A 266 -12.36 0.08 2.47
CA GLY A 266 -13.35 1.11 2.22
C GLY A 266 -13.58 1.23 0.71
N ARG A 267 -14.81 1.33 0.22
CA ARG A 267 -15.06 1.86 -1.12
C ARG A 267 -14.67 3.35 -1.10
N GLN A 268 -13.78 3.73 -2.00
CA GLN A 268 -13.61 5.13 -2.39
C GLN A 268 -14.82 5.59 -3.18
#